data_da48bb7d93b7bd4ce69e2d7bcbe810cf
#
_entry.id   da48bb7d93b7bd4ce69e2d7bcbe810cf
#
_cell.length_a   1.000
_cell.length_b   1.000
_cell.length_c   1.000
_cell.angle_alpha   90.00
_cell.angle_beta   90.00
_cell.angle_gamma   90.00
#
_symmetry.space_group_name_H-M   'P 1'
#
loop_
_entity.id
_entity.type
_entity.pdbx_description
1 polymer ?
#
loop_
_entity_poly.entity_id
_entity_poly.type
_entity_poly.pdbx_seq_one_letter_code
_entity_poly.pdbx_strand_id
1 'polypeptide(L)'
;MFHFKPNRKYTQIAVYVVATVIAIYLVIAVGSNMTDILKWIKKGWGFLTQVFTPLLIGFVIAYLLKPLVEKVESSLRSISYFQEKKKLSHQLSVAITSLIVLFVFALLSAFVIRSIGKELAVTQFKDMSDFLRIIAKNVNAFYEDLIVQLKSMSISTVQLQHFLKTFANGLTTNILGAISRVSDFFTNLLFSIIFAIYFMLDGEKLWNYWSKSIKAFTSRQVDAVIHQLLADIEGVFSGYVRGQVIDAFLMFLMVSIAFGFLHIKFWIVIALLVGIGNLVPYVGPFLGYGSIAIIGLVTSDLHMALKAFIALLIIQGVDGNIINPRLLSASIDIHPVLVIVSLIIGSMIGGFLGMLVSVPVGALCKIWFERLVDYRTETKNELVEEKEDGI
;
A
#
# COMPACT_ATOMS: atom_id res chain seq x y z
N MET A 1 34.22 -41.58 -51.39
CA MET A 1 34.30 -40.87 -50.13
C MET A 1 34.50 -39.38 -50.43
N PHE A 2 33.42 -38.58 -50.52
CA PHE A 2 33.51 -37.16 -50.89
C PHE A 2 34.00 -36.36 -49.71
N HIS A 3 35.23 -35.84 -49.76
CA HIS A 3 35.77 -34.88 -48.80
C HIS A 3 35.20 -33.46 -49.10
N PHE A 4 34.10 -33.10 -48.48
CA PHE A 4 33.60 -31.72 -48.51
C PHE A 4 34.53 -30.87 -47.62
N LYS A 5 35.39 -30.06 -48.20
CA LYS A 5 36.07 -28.96 -47.45
C LYS A 5 35.10 -27.79 -47.37
N PRO A 6 34.55 -27.44 -46.21
CA PRO A 6 33.64 -26.33 -46.10
C PRO A 6 34.37 -25.01 -46.40
N ASN A 7 33.91 -24.29 -47.41
CA ASN A 7 34.45 -22.98 -47.74
C ASN A 7 33.91 -21.97 -46.68
N ARG A 8 34.82 -21.36 -45.94
CA ARG A 8 34.53 -20.47 -44.79
C ARG A 8 33.48 -19.38 -45.11
N LYS A 9 33.51 -18.80 -46.31
CA LYS A 9 32.52 -17.79 -46.77
C LYS A 9 31.11 -18.36 -46.91
N TYR A 10 30.94 -19.52 -47.53
CA TYR A 10 29.63 -20.14 -47.68
C TYR A 10 29.05 -20.65 -46.35
N THR A 11 29.91 -21.11 -45.43
CA THR A 11 29.48 -21.51 -44.09
C THR A 11 28.99 -20.31 -43.31
N GLN A 12 29.66 -19.16 -43.37
CA GLN A 12 29.20 -17.93 -42.74
C GLN A 12 27.85 -17.44 -43.28
N ILE A 13 27.69 -17.43 -44.61
CA ILE A 13 26.42 -17.07 -45.25
C ILE A 13 25.29 -18.00 -44.79
N ALA A 14 25.54 -19.32 -44.78
CA ALA A 14 24.57 -20.31 -44.32
C ALA A 14 24.16 -20.07 -42.82
N VAL A 15 25.13 -19.76 -41.96
CA VAL A 15 24.87 -19.45 -40.54
C VAL A 15 24.03 -18.18 -40.40
N TYR A 16 24.33 -17.12 -41.15
CA TYR A 16 23.53 -15.89 -41.13
C TYR A 16 22.11 -16.11 -41.65
N VAL A 17 21.94 -16.87 -42.74
CA VAL A 17 20.61 -17.19 -43.27
C VAL A 17 19.79 -18.00 -42.25
N VAL A 18 20.38 -19.04 -41.66
CA VAL A 18 19.70 -19.83 -40.62
C VAL A 18 19.37 -18.97 -39.39
N ALA A 19 20.30 -18.14 -38.91
CA ALA A 19 20.06 -17.24 -37.81
C ALA A 19 18.93 -16.23 -38.08
N THR A 20 18.89 -15.68 -39.32
CA THR A 20 17.83 -14.77 -39.75
C THR A 20 16.47 -15.47 -39.82
N VAL A 21 16.40 -16.69 -40.37
CA VAL A 21 15.17 -17.49 -40.45
C VAL A 21 14.67 -17.82 -39.04
N ILE A 22 15.57 -18.23 -38.14
CA ILE A 22 15.24 -18.49 -36.73
C ILE A 22 14.73 -17.19 -36.03
N ALA A 23 15.38 -16.07 -36.26
CA ALA A 23 14.95 -14.79 -35.70
C ALA A 23 13.56 -14.38 -36.19
N ILE A 24 13.28 -14.50 -37.49
CA ILE A 24 11.96 -14.23 -38.08
C ILE A 24 10.90 -15.18 -37.47
N TYR A 25 11.22 -16.48 -37.39
CA TYR A 25 10.32 -17.46 -36.79
C TYR A 25 10.01 -17.14 -35.34
N LEU A 26 11.01 -16.76 -34.54
CA LEU A 26 10.82 -16.33 -33.15
C LEU A 26 9.94 -15.09 -33.04
N VAL A 27 10.15 -14.09 -33.89
CA VAL A 27 9.32 -12.88 -33.91
C VAL A 27 7.86 -13.22 -34.25
N ILE A 28 7.64 -14.07 -35.23
CA ILE A 28 6.28 -14.52 -35.61
C ILE A 28 5.67 -15.37 -34.49
N ALA A 29 6.41 -16.29 -33.89
CA ALA A 29 5.94 -17.15 -32.81
C ALA A 29 5.59 -16.36 -31.55
N VAL A 30 6.40 -15.36 -31.20
CA VAL A 30 6.10 -14.43 -30.08
C VAL A 30 4.89 -13.57 -30.41
N GLY A 31 4.81 -13.01 -31.61
CA GLY A 31 3.69 -12.16 -32.05
C GLY A 31 2.36 -12.92 -32.09
N SER A 32 2.34 -14.13 -32.61
CA SER A 32 1.12 -14.94 -32.68
C SER A 32 0.63 -15.44 -31.32
N ASN A 33 1.52 -15.63 -30.36
CA ASN A 33 1.19 -16.08 -28.99
C ASN A 33 1.23 -14.95 -27.95
N MET A 34 1.28 -13.68 -28.35
CA MET A 34 1.43 -12.54 -27.45
C MET A 34 0.35 -12.49 -26.37
N THR A 35 -0.90 -12.80 -26.74
CA THR A 35 -2.01 -12.82 -25.77
C THR A 35 -1.84 -13.91 -24.72
N ASP A 36 -1.33 -15.06 -25.06
CA ASP A 36 -1.12 -16.16 -24.14
C ASP A 36 0.13 -15.94 -23.28
N ILE A 37 1.19 -15.39 -23.85
CA ILE A 37 2.37 -14.92 -23.10
C ILE A 37 1.97 -13.89 -22.06
N LEU A 38 1.16 -12.90 -22.43
CA LEU A 38 0.65 -11.89 -21.49
C LEU A 38 -0.23 -12.50 -20.39
N LYS A 39 -1.07 -13.50 -20.71
CA LYS A 39 -1.84 -14.23 -19.68
C LYS A 39 -0.93 -14.99 -18.72
N TRP A 40 0.12 -15.65 -19.22
CA TRP A 40 1.10 -16.35 -18.39
C TRP A 40 1.87 -15.39 -17.49
N ILE A 41 2.32 -14.26 -18.02
CA ILE A 41 2.99 -13.20 -17.22
C ILE A 41 2.04 -12.68 -16.14
N LYS A 42 0.78 -12.38 -16.51
CA LYS A 42 -0.22 -11.91 -15.54
C LYS A 42 -0.53 -12.95 -14.46
N LYS A 43 -0.61 -14.23 -14.81
CA LYS A 43 -0.81 -15.33 -13.87
C LYS A 43 0.40 -15.50 -12.94
N GLY A 44 1.62 -15.46 -13.48
CA GLY A 44 2.86 -15.51 -12.70
C GLY A 44 3.00 -14.31 -11.76
N TRP A 45 2.67 -13.11 -12.24
CA TRP A 45 2.62 -11.90 -11.43
C TRP A 45 1.60 -12.01 -10.29
N GLY A 46 0.39 -12.51 -10.59
CA GLY A 46 -0.63 -12.76 -9.56
C GLY A 46 -0.17 -13.74 -8.49
N PHE A 47 0.52 -14.80 -8.86
CA PHE A 47 1.13 -15.74 -7.90
C PHE A 47 2.22 -15.06 -7.05
N LEU A 48 3.11 -14.31 -7.67
CA LEU A 48 4.15 -13.57 -6.95
C LEU A 48 3.54 -12.59 -5.96
N THR A 49 2.57 -11.77 -6.39
CA THR A 49 1.90 -10.83 -5.48
C THR A 49 1.21 -11.53 -4.32
N GLN A 50 0.58 -12.67 -4.56
CA GLN A 50 -0.08 -13.45 -3.51
C GLN A 50 0.90 -13.95 -2.42
N VAL A 51 2.10 -14.37 -2.84
CA VAL A 51 3.15 -14.85 -1.91
C VAL A 51 3.87 -13.70 -1.22
N PHE A 52 4.22 -12.67 -1.98
CA PHE A 52 4.99 -11.53 -1.44
C PHE A 52 4.14 -10.57 -0.58
N THR A 53 2.85 -10.49 -0.81
CA THR A 53 1.95 -9.64 -0.02
C THR A 53 2.06 -9.87 1.49
N PRO A 54 1.82 -11.08 2.03
CA PRO A 54 1.93 -11.29 3.47
C PRO A 54 3.37 -11.14 4.00
N LEU A 55 4.37 -11.42 3.18
CA LEU A 55 5.78 -11.23 3.54
C LEU A 55 6.11 -9.74 3.68
N LEU A 56 5.69 -8.90 2.74
CA LEU A 56 5.89 -7.44 2.81
C LEU A 56 5.12 -6.82 3.99
N ILE A 57 3.87 -7.21 4.21
CA ILE A 57 3.10 -6.76 5.38
C ILE A 57 3.78 -7.20 6.66
N GLY A 58 4.24 -8.45 6.74
CA GLY A 58 4.96 -8.97 7.89
C GLY A 58 6.25 -8.22 8.17
N PHE A 59 7.00 -7.85 7.12
CA PHE A 59 8.18 -7.00 7.24
C PHE A 59 7.84 -5.62 7.79
N VAL A 60 6.80 -4.97 7.26
CA VAL A 60 6.33 -3.67 7.75
C VAL A 60 5.89 -3.76 9.21
N ILE A 61 5.12 -4.79 9.58
CA ILE A 61 4.70 -5.01 10.97
C ILE A 61 5.92 -5.20 11.89
N ALA A 62 6.87 -6.05 11.51
CA ALA A 62 8.10 -6.29 12.28
C ALA A 62 8.89 -5.01 12.48
N TYR A 63 9.02 -4.22 11.42
CA TYR A 63 9.71 -2.95 11.45
C TYR A 63 9.07 -1.94 12.38
N LEU A 64 7.74 -1.84 12.36
CA LEU A 64 6.97 -0.95 13.25
C LEU A 64 7.04 -1.38 14.72
N LEU A 65 7.06 -2.69 14.95
CA LEU A 65 7.11 -3.25 16.30
C LEU A 65 8.53 -3.27 16.89
N LYS A 66 9.57 -3.11 16.07
CA LYS A 66 10.97 -3.10 16.52
C LYS A 66 11.23 -2.19 17.73
N PRO A 67 10.79 -0.92 17.76
CA PRO A 67 11.00 -0.05 18.93
C PRO A 67 10.30 -0.57 20.19
N LEU A 68 9.13 -1.21 20.04
CA LEU A 68 8.42 -1.82 21.17
C LEU A 68 9.16 -3.04 21.70
N VAL A 69 9.66 -3.91 20.81
CA VAL A 69 10.49 -5.07 21.17
C VAL A 69 11.75 -4.61 21.92
N GLU A 70 12.46 -3.61 21.41
CA GLU A 70 13.65 -3.05 22.04
C GLU A 70 13.35 -2.48 23.44
N LYS A 71 12.21 -1.79 23.61
CA LYS A 71 11.79 -1.26 24.91
C LYS A 71 11.43 -2.37 25.90
N VAL A 72 10.73 -3.42 25.48
CA VAL A 72 10.44 -4.58 26.32
C VAL A 72 11.74 -5.32 26.65
N GLU A 73 12.65 -5.48 25.69
CA GLU A 73 13.94 -6.12 25.89
C GLU A 73 14.81 -5.37 26.90
N SER A 74 14.88 -4.04 26.80
CA SER A 74 15.62 -3.22 27.77
C SER A 74 15.02 -3.34 29.19
N SER A 75 13.69 -3.42 29.29
CA SER A 75 13.00 -3.65 30.57
C SER A 75 13.27 -5.05 31.14
N LEU A 76 13.30 -6.09 30.30
CA LEU A 76 13.66 -7.44 30.74
C LEU A 76 15.12 -7.54 31.19
N ARG A 77 16.04 -6.90 30.47
CA ARG A 77 17.47 -6.87 30.80
C ARG A 77 17.79 -6.11 32.09
N SER A 78 16.89 -5.27 32.61
CA SER A 78 17.05 -4.67 33.94
C SER A 78 16.91 -5.68 35.07
N ILE A 79 16.33 -6.86 34.80
CA ILE A 79 16.19 -7.98 35.76
C ILE A 79 17.48 -8.80 35.71
N SER A 80 18.12 -9.01 36.87
CA SER A 80 19.43 -9.69 36.98
C SER A 80 19.50 -11.04 36.25
N TYR A 81 18.42 -11.83 36.26
CA TYR A 81 18.36 -13.14 35.59
C TYR A 81 18.54 -13.06 34.05
N PHE A 82 18.14 -11.98 33.42
CA PHE A 82 18.16 -11.82 31.97
C PHE A 82 19.40 -11.07 31.43
N GLN A 83 20.22 -10.47 32.31
CA GLN A 83 21.39 -9.70 31.92
C GLN A 83 22.40 -10.54 31.09
N GLU A 84 22.63 -11.77 31.48
CA GLU A 84 23.57 -12.66 30.79
C GLU A 84 22.93 -13.44 29.64
N LYS A 85 21.58 -13.56 29.63
CA LYS A 85 20.85 -14.39 28.65
C LYS A 85 20.26 -13.58 27.51
N LYS A 86 21.10 -12.88 26.74
CA LYS A 86 20.69 -11.99 25.63
C LYS A 86 19.68 -12.62 24.66
N LYS A 87 19.93 -13.87 24.22
CA LYS A 87 19.04 -14.57 23.27
C LYS A 87 17.66 -14.83 23.87
N LEU A 88 17.59 -15.26 25.13
CA LEU A 88 16.33 -15.53 25.81
C LEU A 88 15.56 -14.24 26.05
N SER A 89 16.24 -13.16 26.48
CA SER A 89 15.64 -11.83 26.65
C SER A 89 15.01 -11.34 25.34
N HIS A 90 15.72 -11.44 24.21
CA HIS A 90 15.20 -11.05 22.92
C HIS A 90 13.98 -11.88 22.48
N GLN A 91 14.03 -13.21 22.58
CA GLN A 91 12.90 -14.09 22.24
C GLN A 91 11.67 -13.81 23.07
N LEU A 92 11.83 -13.60 24.38
CA LEU A 92 10.72 -13.24 25.27
C LEU A 92 10.16 -11.86 24.95
N SER A 93 11.02 -10.88 24.62
CA SER A 93 10.56 -9.55 24.22
C SER A 93 9.71 -9.59 22.96
N VAL A 94 10.10 -10.37 21.95
CA VAL A 94 9.31 -10.59 20.74
C VAL A 94 7.99 -11.28 21.08
N ALA A 95 8.00 -12.34 21.92
CA ALA A 95 6.78 -13.04 22.31
C ALA A 95 5.80 -12.13 23.07
N ILE A 96 6.30 -11.37 24.07
CA ILE A 96 5.48 -10.44 24.86
C ILE A 96 4.90 -9.34 23.95
N THR A 97 5.72 -8.72 23.09
CA THR A 97 5.26 -7.68 22.18
C THR A 97 4.21 -8.23 21.21
N SER A 98 4.43 -9.40 20.64
CA SER A 98 3.46 -10.05 19.74
C SER A 98 2.14 -10.37 20.45
N LEU A 99 2.19 -10.86 21.69
CA LEU A 99 0.98 -11.13 22.49
C LEU A 99 0.23 -9.84 22.83
N ILE A 100 0.93 -8.76 23.19
CA ILE A 100 0.31 -7.45 23.46
C ILE A 100 -0.39 -6.95 22.19
N VAL A 101 0.26 -7.00 21.02
CA VAL A 101 -0.31 -6.53 19.76
C VAL A 101 -1.51 -7.38 19.36
N LEU A 102 -1.43 -8.72 19.46
CA LEU A 102 -2.56 -9.62 19.19
C LEU A 102 -3.72 -9.37 20.15
N PHE A 103 -3.44 -9.13 21.42
CA PHE A 103 -4.47 -8.81 22.42
C PHE A 103 -5.17 -7.48 22.11
N VAL A 104 -4.41 -6.42 21.81
CA VAL A 104 -4.96 -5.12 21.40
C VAL A 104 -5.80 -5.27 20.11
N PHE A 105 -5.31 -6.03 19.13
CA PHE A 105 -6.04 -6.30 17.89
C PHE A 105 -7.35 -7.06 18.17
N ALA A 106 -7.32 -8.09 19.03
CA ALA A 106 -8.52 -8.85 19.42
C ALA A 106 -9.54 -7.96 20.15
N LEU A 107 -9.08 -7.08 21.06
CA LEU A 107 -9.96 -6.12 21.74
C LEU A 107 -10.59 -5.13 20.76
N LEU A 108 -9.81 -4.56 19.85
CA LEU A 108 -10.32 -3.64 18.81
C LEU A 108 -11.33 -4.36 17.91
N SER A 109 -11.01 -5.57 17.47
CA SER A 109 -11.92 -6.38 16.65
C SER A 109 -13.23 -6.68 17.37
N ALA A 110 -13.17 -7.10 18.64
CA ALA A 110 -14.34 -7.36 19.46
C ALA A 110 -15.19 -6.09 19.65
N PHE A 111 -14.53 -4.96 19.87
CA PHE A 111 -15.20 -3.65 20.00
C PHE A 111 -15.91 -3.22 18.71
N VAL A 112 -15.25 -3.39 17.56
CA VAL A 112 -15.82 -3.09 16.23
C VAL A 112 -17.01 -4.00 15.95
N ILE A 113 -16.87 -5.33 16.16
CA ILE A 113 -17.96 -6.30 15.95
C ILE A 113 -19.17 -5.97 16.83
N ARG A 114 -18.92 -5.66 18.12
CA ARG A 114 -19.99 -5.28 19.05
C ARG A 114 -20.67 -3.97 18.64
N SER A 115 -19.88 -2.97 18.17
CA SER A 115 -20.42 -1.70 17.70
C SER A 115 -21.30 -1.88 16.47
N ILE A 116 -20.83 -2.65 15.48
CA ILE A 116 -21.60 -2.98 14.28
C ILE A 116 -22.88 -3.72 14.65
N GLY A 117 -22.79 -4.75 15.51
CA GLY A 117 -23.96 -5.53 15.94
C GLY A 117 -25.00 -4.67 16.67
N LYS A 118 -24.55 -3.72 17.52
CA LYS A 118 -25.45 -2.79 18.19
C LYS A 118 -26.16 -1.84 17.20
N GLU A 119 -25.42 -1.29 16.24
CA GLU A 119 -25.99 -0.40 15.24
C GLU A 119 -26.95 -1.12 14.30
N LEU A 120 -26.63 -2.36 13.87
CA LEU A 120 -27.53 -3.19 13.07
C LEU A 120 -28.81 -3.52 13.84
N ALA A 121 -28.72 -3.84 15.12
CA ALA A 121 -29.88 -4.13 15.97
C ALA A 121 -30.79 -2.87 16.16
N VAL A 122 -30.18 -1.71 16.36
CA VAL A 122 -30.93 -0.44 16.53
C VAL A 122 -31.60 -0.01 15.21
N THR A 123 -30.97 -0.24 14.07
CA THR A 123 -31.50 0.09 12.76
C THR A 123 -32.45 -0.96 12.18
N GLN A 124 -32.79 -2.01 12.96
CA GLN A 124 -33.69 -3.12 12.58
C GLN A 124 -33.23 -3.91 11.33
N PHE A 125 -31.93 -3.89 11.02
CA PHE A 125 -31.39 -4.77 10.00
C PHE A 125 -31.29 -6.19 10.55
N LYS A 126 -31.91 -7.15 9.87
CA LYS A 126 -31.83 -8.57 10.28
C LYS A 126 -30.48 -9.17 9.96
N ASP A 127 -29.89 -8.75 8.85
CA ASP A 127 -28.59 -9.21 8.38
C ASP A 127 -27.95 -8.20 7.41
N MET A 128 -26.75 -8.52 6.92
CA MET A 128 -26.02 -7.72 5.96
C MET A 128 -26.75 -7.60 4.61
N SER A 129 -27.59 -8.57 4.25
CA SER A 129 -28.35 -8.54 3.00
C SER A 129 -29.45 -7.50 3.05
N ASP A 130 -30.11 -7.32 4.20
CA ASP A 130 -31.10 -6.27 4.42
C ASP A 130 -30.43 -4.87 4.37
N PHE A 131 -29.26 -4.73 4.96
CA PHE A 131 -28.46 -3.49 4.86
C PHE A 131 -28.17 -3.12 3.40
N LEU A 132 -27.73 -4.07 2.59
CA LEU A 132 -27.45 -3.86 1.17
C LEU A 132 -28.72 -3.55 0.35
N ARG A 133 -29.84 -4.21 0.66
CA ARG A 133 -31.13 -3.91 0.02
C ARG A 133 -31.59 -2.49 0.31
N ILE A 134 -31.41 -2.02 1.54
CA ILE A 134 -31.79 -0.66 1.94
C ILE A 134 -30.88 0.36 1.25
N ILE A 135 -29.58 0.11 1.15
CA ILE A 135 -28.68 0.95 0.33
C ILE A 135 -29.23 1.05 -1.10
N ALA A 136 -29.47 -0.09 -1.75
CA ALA A 136 -29.96 -0.11 -3.12
C ALA A 136 -31.30 0.63 -3.29
N LYS A 137 -32.24 0.43 -2.34
CA LYS A 137 -33.54 1.11 -2.33
C LYS A 137 -33.37 2.62 -2.16
N ASN A 138 -32.60 3.07 -1.18
CA ASN A 138 -32.45 4.51 -0.90
C ASN A 138 -31.64 5.23 -1.97
N VAL A 139 -30.63 4.58 -2.55
CA VAL A 139 -29.90 5.09 -3.73
C VAL A 139 -30.83 5.25 -4.91
N ASN A 140 -31.73 4.28 -5.18
CA ASN A 140 -32.74 4.39 -6.24
C ASN A 140 -33.76 5.47 -5.93
N ALA A 141 -34.26 5.62 -4.70
CA ALA A 141 -35.17 6.68 -4.31
C ALA A 141 -34.53 8.07 -4.47
N PHE A 142 -33.30 8.24 -3.99
CA PHE A 142 -32.54 9.48 -4.19
C PHE A 142 -32.31 9.79 -5.67
N TYR A 143 -32.04 8.76 -6.46
CA TYR A 143 -31.91 8.87 -7.91
C TYR A 143 -33.21 9.39 -8.55
N GLU A 144 -34.36 8.79 -8.22
CA GLU A 144 -35.66 9.20 -8.73
C GLU A 144 -35.99 10.67 -8.37
N ASP A 145 -35.81 11.04 -7.10
CA ASP A 145 -36.04 12.42 -6.63
C ASP A 145 -35.13 13.42 -7.35
N LEU A 146 -33.86 13.10 -7.51
CA LEU A 146 -32.88 13.96 -8.16
C LEU A 146 -33.20 14.13 -9.65
N ILE A 147 -33.64 13.07 -10.33
CA ILE A 147 -34.07 13.13 -11.73
C ILE A 147 -35.33 14.01 -11.89
N VAL A 148 -36.28 13.90 -10.97
CA VAL A 148 -37.52 14.74 -10.99
C VAL A 148 -37.12 16.21 -10.84
N GLN A 149 -36.24 16.54 -9.88
CA GLN A 149 -35.79 17.93 -9.68
C GLN A 149 -34.98 18.46 -10.88
N LEU A 150 -34.07 17.67 -11.46
CA LEU A 150 -33.29 18.09 -12.61
C LEU A 150 -34.10 18.25 -13.90
N LYS A 151 -35.12 17.40 -14.10
CA LYS A 151 -36.06 17.56 -15.20
C LYS A 151 -36.87 18.86 -15.09
N SER A 152 -37.25 19.25 -13.87
CA SER A 152 -37.95 20.54 -13.64
C SER A 152 -37.06 21.75 -13.97
N MET A 153 -35.71 21.59 -13.92
CA MET A 153 -34.72 22.61 -14.28
C MET A 153 -34.31 22.60 -15.76
N SER A 154 -34.97 21.80 -16.60
CA SER A 154 -34.63 21.63 -18.03
C SER A 154 -33.20 21.19 -18.34
N ILE A 155 -32.57 20.50 -17.41
CA ILE A 155 -31.21 19.99 -17.57
C ILE A 155 -31.25 18.61 -18.25
N SER A 156 -30.40 18.39 -19.25
CA SER A 156 -30.25 17.08 -19.88
C SER A 156 -29.71 16.06 -18.88
N THR A 157 -30.55 15.11 -18.50
CA THR A 157 -30.27 14.14 -17.42
C THR A 157 -29.66 12.82 -17.90
N VAL A 158 -29.50 12.60 -19.22
CA VAL A 158 -29.10 11.30 -19.78
C VAL A 158 -27.72 10.84 -19.29
N GLN A 159 -26.75 11.73 -19.32
CA GLN A 159 -25.38 11.38 -18.85
C GLN A 159 -25.35 11.17 -17.35
N LEU A 160 -26.06 11.99 -16.57
CA LEU A 160 -26.18 11.88 -15.14
C LEU A 160 -26.93 10.60 -14.74
N GLN A 161 -27.97 10.23 -15.48
CA GLN A 161 -28.67 8.96 -15.29
C GLN A 161 -27.76 7.77 -15.46
N HIS A 162 -26.95 7.74 -16.51
CA HIS A 162 -25.99 6.67 -16.74
C HIS A 162 -24.93 6.62 -15.64
N PHE A 163 -24.40 7.77 -15.24
CA PHE A 163 -23.42 7.87 -14.16
C PHE A 163 -23.97 7.36 -12.83
N LEU A 164 -25.12 7.84 -12.39
CA LEU A 164 -25.73 7.46 -11.11
C LEU A 164 -26.12 5.98 -11.07
N LYS A 165 -26.66 5.44 -12.17
CA LYS A 165 -26.98 4.01 -12.28
C LYS A 165 -25.73 3.14 -12.24
N THR A 166 -24.67 3.53 -12.93
CA THR A 166 -23.37 2.84 -12.90
C THR A 166 -22.75 2.93 -11.51
N PHE A 167 -22.85 4.08 -10.86
CA PHE A 167 -22.37 4.30 -9.50
C PHE A 167 -23.12 3.43 -8.48
N ALA A 168 -24.46 3.43 -8.52
CA ALA A 168 -25.32 2.62 -7.65
C ALA A 168 -25.03 1.11 -7.79
N ASN A 169 -24.95 0.63 -9.03
CA ASN A 169 -24.60 -0.77 -9.31
C ASN A 169 -23.15 -1.09 -8.86
N GLY A 170 -22.23 -0.15 -9.09
CA GLY A 170 -20.85 -0.27 -8.64
C GLY A 170 -20.71 -0.34 -7.11
N LEU A 171 -21.49 0.48 -6.38
CA LEU A 171 -21.49 0.41 -4.91
C LEU A 171 -21.94 -0.96 -4.41
N THR A 172 -23.05 -1.48 -4.92
CA THR A 172 -23.61 -2.78 -4.48
C THR A 172 -22.66 -3.93 -4.79
N THR A 173 -22.11 -4.00 -5.99
CA THR A 173 -21.18 -5.06 -6.41
C THR A 173 -19.84 -4.96 -5.69
N ASN A 174 -19.33 -3.75 -5.47
CA ASN A 174 -18.06 -3.56 -4.77
C ASN A 174 -18.16 -3.85 -3.28
N ILE A 175 -19.27 -3.50 -2.62
CA ILE A 175 -19.51 -3.83 -1.20
C ILE A 175 -19.62 -5.35 -1.03
N LEU A 176 -20.40 -6.04 -1.88
CA LEU A 176 -20.49 -7.51 -1.85
C LEU A 176 -19.10 -8.16 -2.11
N GLY A 177 -18.36 -7.64 -3.09
CA GLY A 177 -17.00 -8.08 -3.37
C GLY A 177 -16.02 -7.82 -2.23
N ALA A 178 -16.20 -6.73 -1.47
CA ALA A 178 -15.37 -6.44 -0.29
C ALA A 178 -15.66 -7.44 0.84
N ILE A 179 -16.93 -7.75 1.08
CA ILE A 179 -17.34 -8.75 2.09
C ILE A 179 -16.75 -10.14 1.76
N SER A 180 -16.81 -10.56 0.50
CA SER A 180 -16.25 -11.85 0.09
C SER A 180 -14.74 -11.94 0.27
N ARG A 181 -14.02 -10.82 0.21
CA ARG A 181 -12.56 -10.74 0.41
C ARG A 181 -12.12 -10.64 1.87
N VAL A 182 -13.06 -10.56 2.81
CA VAL A 182 -12.73 -10.52 4.25
C VAL A 182 -11.96 -11.77 4.67
N SER A 183 -12.33 -12.95 4.16
CA SER A 183 -11.61 -14.20 4.43
C SER A 183 -10.15 -14.14 3.94
N ASP A 184 -9.93 -13.61 2.74
CA ASP A 184 -8.58 -13.45 2.16
C ASP A 184 -7.75 -12.46 2.99
N PHE A 185 -8.38 -11.39 3.47
CA PHE A 185 -7.73 -10.43 4.37
C PHE A 185 -7.24 -11.09 5.66
N PHE A 186 -8.10 -11.86 6.33
CA PHE A 186 -7.71 -12.56 7.56
C PHE A 186 -6.62 -13.62 7.32
N THR A 187 -6.68 -14.34 6.22
CA THR A 187 -5.64 -15.31 5.84
C THR A 187 -4.30 -14.61 5.59
N ASN A 188 -4.29 -13.53 4.81
CA ASN A 188 -3.08 -12.75 4.56
C ASN A 188 -2.53 -12.11 5.85
N LEU A 189 -3.39 -11.63 6.73
CA LEU A 189 -3.00 -11.06 8.02
C LEU A 189 -2.35 -12.10 8.92
N LEU A 190 -2.92 -13.33 8.99
CA LEU A 190 -2.35 -14.44 9.76
C LEU A 190 -0.92 -14.75 9.30
N PHE A 191 -0.71 -14.94 7.99
CA PHE A 191 0.62 -15.17 7.44
C PHE A 191 1.55 -13.99 7.67
N SER A 192 1.04 -12.76 7.56
CA SER A 192 1.83 -11.55 7.83
C SER A 192 2.32 -11.48 9.26
N ILE A 193 1.48 -11.85 10.23
CA ILE A 193 1.87 -11.93 11.65
C ILE A 193 2.96 -12.99 11.86
N ILE A 194 2.81 -14.15 11.23
CA ILE A 194 3.84 -15.21 11.30
C ILE A 194 5.17 -14.69 10.74
N PHE A 195 5.18 -14.08 9.56
CA PHE A 195 6.38 -13.49 8.98
C PHE A 195 6.95 -12.36 9.85
N ALA A 196 6.10 -11.52 10.44
CA ALA A 196 6.53 -10.45 11.33
C ALA A 196 7.29 -11.01 12.55
N ILE A 197 6.77 -12.07 13.17
CA ILE A 197 7.44 -12.75 14.28
C ILE A 197 8.80 -13.29 13.85
N TYR A 198 8.90 -13.95 12.69
CA TYR A 198 10.18 -14.44 12.16
C TYR A 198 11.16 -13.30 11.86
N PHE A 199 10.71 -12.21 11.26
CA PHE A 199 11.57 -11.04 11.01
C PHE A 199 12.06 -10.39 12.31
N MET A 200 11.22 -10.32 13.34
CA MET A 200 11.63 -9.80 14.65
C MET A 200 12.61 -10.75 15.36
N LEU A 201 12.45 -12.07 15.25
CA LEU A 201 13.33 -13.05 15.90
C LEU A 201 14.68 -13.21 15.21
N ASP A 202 14.67 -13.27 13.89
CA ASP A 202 15.84 -13.66 13.10
C ASP A 202 16.29 -12.59 12.08
N GLY A 203 15.74 -11.38 12.13
CA GLY A 203 16.03 -10.31 11.17
C GLY A 203 17.51 -9.98 11.04
N GLU A 204 18.25 -9.90 12.16
CA GLU A 204 19.71 -9.67 12.15
C GLU A 204 20.47 -10.80 11.48
N LYS A 205 20.06 -12.06 11.68
CA LYS A 205 20.71 -13.21 11.05
C LYS A 205 20.47 -13.23 9.54
N LEU A 206 19.21 -12.92 9.13
CA LEU A 206 18.85 -12.80 7.71
C LEU A 206 19.66 -11.68 7.04
N TRP A 207 19.76 -10.52 7.69
CA TRP A 207 20.55 -9.40 7.19
C TRP A 207 22.04 -9.77 7.04
N ASN A 208 22.62 -10.37 8.07
CA ASN A 208 24.03 -10.78 8.06
C ASN A 208 24.31 -11.84 6.97
N TYR A 209 23.38 -12.78 6.77
CA TYR A 209 23.49 -13.78 5.71
C TYR A 209 23.50 -13.14 4.33
N TRP A 210 22.53 -12.26 4.05
CA TRP A 210 22.44 -11.59 2.75
C TRP A 210 23.61 -10.62 2.52
N SER A 211 23.99 -9.83 3.50
CA SER A 211 25.14 -8.92 3.42
C SER A 211 26.45 -9.68 3.14
N LYS A 212 26.67 -10.82 3.82
CA LYS A 212 27.84 -11.67 3.56
C LYS A 212 27.79 -12.27 2.15
N SER A 213 26.62 -12.70 1.69
CA SER A 213 26.45 -13.25 0.35
C SER A 213 26.73 -12.19 -0.73
N ILE A 214 26.17 -11.00 -0.58
CA ILE A 214 26.43 -9.88 -1.49
C ILE A 214 27.93 -9.59 -1.58
N LYS A 215 28.61 -9.45 -0.43
CA LYS A 215 30.06 -9.21 -0.39
C LYS A 215 30.89 -10.30 -1.07
N ALA A 216 30.43 -11.55 -1.03
CA ALA A 216 31.14 -12.67 -1.65
C ALA A 216 31.07 -12.67 -3.18
N PHE A 217 30.00 -12.11 -3.77
CA PHE A 217 29.76 -12.13 -5.21
C PHE A 217 29.98 -10.77 -5.90
N THR A 218 30.30 -9.71 -5.14
CA THR A 218 30.46 -8.35 -5.68
C THR A 218 31.87 -7.80 -5.48
N SER A 219 32.30 -6.89 -6.38
CA SER A 219 33.52 -6.12 -6.19
C SER A 219 33.34 -5.08 -5.08
N ARG A 220 34.44 -4.57 -4.51
CA ARG A 220 34.39 -3.53 -3.45
C ARG A 220 33.61 -2.28 -3.87
N GLN A 221 33.71 -1.87 -5.13
CA GLN A 221 32.99 -0.70 -5.65
C GLN A 221 31.48 -0.97 -5.71
N VAL A 222 31.07 -2.13 -6.21
CA VAL A 222 29.66 -2.54 -6.27
C VAL A 222 29.08 -2.75 -4.87
N ASP A 223 29.86 -3.33 -3.94
CA ASP A 223 29.45 -3.51 -2.53
C ASP A 223 29.14 -2.15 -1.87
N ALA A 224 30.00 -1.13 -2.08
CA ALA A 224 29.77 0.21 -1.56
C ALA A 224 28.46 0.84 -2.11
N VAL A 225 28.21 0.71 -3.42
CA VAL A 225 26.98 1.21 -4.05
C VAL A 225 25.76 0.48 -3.49
N ILE A 226 25.81 -0.84 -3.37
CA ILE A 226 24.68 -1.63 -2.81
C ILE A 226 24.40 -1.21 -1.38
N HIS A 227 25.43 -1.04 -0.54
CA HIS A 227 25.23 -0.60 0.86
C HIS A 227 24.61 0.80 0.92
N GLN A 228 25.00 1.70 0.04
CA GLN A 228 24.41 3.04 -0.04
C GLN A 228 22.96 2.98 -0.47
N LEU A 229 22.61 2.19 -1.50
CA LEU A 229 21.23 1.99 -1.93
C LEU A 229 20.35 1.38 -0.82
N LEU A 230 20.89 0.41 -0.08
CA LEU A 230 20.18 -0.20 1.05
C LEU A 230 19.96 0.80 2.20
N ALA A 231 20.95 1.66 2.49
CA ALA A 231 20.81 2.71 3.48
C ALA A 231 19.76 3.76 3.06
N ASP A 232 19.73 4.15 1.78
CA ASP A 232 18.70 5.02 1.22
C ASP A 232 17.29 4.39 1.39
N ILE A 233 17.16 3.10 1.04
CA ILE A 233 15.91 2.34 1.20
C ILE A 233 15.48 2.33 2.67
N GLU A 234 16.38 1.97 3.59
CA GLU A 234 16.08 1.95 5.02
C GLU A 234 15.64 3.34 5.52
N GLY A 235 16.35 4.39 5.15
CA GLY A 235 16.04 5.76 5.56
C GLY A 235 14.66 6.21 5.10
N VAL A 236 14.38 6.05 3.80
CA VAL A 236 13.11 6.49 3.19
C VAL A 236 11.93 5.66 3.69
N PHE A 237 12.03 4.32 3.65
CA PHE A 237 10.94 3.46 4.11
C PHE A 237 10.67 3.60 5.61
N SER A 238 11.73 3.67 6.41
CA SER A 238 11.65 3.83 7.85
C SER A 238 10.87 5.07 8.26
N GLY A 239 11.27 6.20 7.73
CA GLY A 239 10.63 7.49 8.02
C GLY A 239 9.18 7.52 7.55
N TYR A 240 8.93 7.12 6.30
CA TYR A 240 7.60 7.12 5.71
C TYR A 240 6.63 6.19 6.44
N VAL A 241 6.99 4.91 6.59
CA VAL A 241 6.10 3.92 7.20
C VAL A 241 5.76 4.29 8.64
N ARG A 242 6.76 4.75 9.42
CA ARG A 242 6.53 5.20 10.80
C ARG A 242 5.60 6.41 10.83
N GLY A 243 5.87 7.43 10.00
CA GLY A 243 5.03 8.62 9.89
C GLY A 243 3.60 8.26 9.54
N GLN A 244 3.42 7.43 8.50
CA GLN A 244 2.12 7.06 7.97
C GLN A 244 1.28 6.22 8.95
N VAL A 245 1.91 5.34 9.73
CA VAL A 245 1.18 4.55 10.74
C VAL A 245 0.76 5.42 11.93
N ILE A 246 1.63 6.34 12.37
CA ILE A 246 1.26 7.29 13.42
C ILE A 246 0.09 8.16 12.95
N ASP A 247 0.17 8.66 11.72
CA ASP A 247 -0.88 9.47 11.10
C ASP A 247 -2.20 8.71 10.99
N ALA A 248 -2.19 7.49 10.46
CA ALA A 248 -3.35 6.62 10.38
C ALA A 248 -4.00 6.36 11.75
N PHE A 249 -3.19 6.16 12.78
CA PHE A 249 -3.67 5.97 14.14
C PHE A 249 -4.28 7.26 14.73
N LEU A 250 -3.66 8.41 14.51
CA LEU A 250 -4.18 9.70 14.94
C LEU A 250 -5.50 10.02 14.23
N MET A 251 -5.60 9.77 12.93
CA MET A 251 -6.83 9.94 12.16
C MET A 251 -7.95 9.01 12.66
N PHE A 252 -7.63 7.74 12.92
CA PHE A 252 -8.58 6.82 13.55
C PHE A 252 -9.09 7.37 14.89
N LEU A 253 -8.23 7.87 15.76
CA LEU A 253 -8.61 8.42 17.05
C LEU A 253 -9.46 9.70 16.91
N MET A 254 -9.02 10.65 16.08
CA MET A 254 -9.73 11.92 15.90
C MET A 254 -11.14 11.69 15.34
N VAL A 255 -11.27 10.86 14.31
CA VAL A 255 -12.57 10.52 13.72
C VAL A 255 -13.43 9.73 14.72
N SER A 256 -12.84 8.77 15.45
CA SER A 256 -13.55 8.00 16.47
C SER A 256 -14.13 8.90 17.56
N ILE A 257 -13.33 9.83 18.09
CA ILE A 257 -13.75 10.76 19.13
C ILE A 257 -14.84 11.70 18.60
N ALA A 258 -14.58 12.37 17.47
CA ALA A 258 -15.51 13.36 16.94
C ALA A 258 -16.85 12.74 16.54
N PHE A 259 -16.82 11.61 15.82
CA PHE A 259 -18.05 10.95 15.37
C PHE A 259 -18.79 10.25 16.51
N GLY A 260 -18.05 9.75 17.51
CA GLY A 260 -18.64 9.21 18.73
C GLY A 260 -19.40 10.28 19.51
N PHE A 261 -18.82 11.48 19.72
CA PHE A 261 -19.47 12.61 20.38
C PHE A 261 -20.68 13.15 19.57
N LEU A 262 -20.59 13.16 18.25
CA LEU A 262 -21.68 13.58 17.38
C LEU A 262 -22.77 12.52 17.20
N HIS A 263 -22.64 11.36 17.83
CA HIS A 263 -23.56 10.22 17.73
C HIS A 263 -23.80 9.80 16.28
N ILE A 264 -22.75 9.83 15.45
CA ILE A 264 -22.84 9.38 14.05
C ILE A 264 -23.02 7.87 14.01
N LYS A 265 -24.02 7.38 13.29
CA LYS A 265 -24.20 5.93 13.11
C LYS A 265 -22.99 5.30 12.44
N PHE A 266 -22.62 4.11 12.87
CA PHE A 266 -21.42 3.37 12.39
C PHE A 266 -20.10 4.13 12.54
N TRP A 267 -20.03 5.07 13.49
CA TRP A 267 -18.86 5.94 13.70
C TRP A 267 -17.52 5.20 13.77
N ILE A 268 -17.49 4.05 14.45
CA ILE A 268 -16.24 3.28 14.61
C ILE A 268 -15.80 2.62 13.30
N VAL A 269 -16.76 2.21 12.45
CA VAL A 269 -16.49 1.63 11.14
C VAL A 269 -15.90 2.70 10.22
N ILE A 270 -16.52 3.89 10.22
CA ILE A 270 -16.01 5.03 9.44
C ILE A 270 -14.60 5.41 9.91
N ALA A 271 -14.41 5.52 11.22
CA ALA A 271 -13.11 5.86 11.80
C ALA A 271 -12.02 4.83 11.43
N LEU A 272 -12.38 3.54 11.46
CA LEU A 272 -11.46 2.46 11.07
C LEU A 272 -11.11 2.53 9.57
N LEU A 273 -12.12 2.76 8.72
CA LEU A 273 -11.90 2.91 7.27
C LEU A 273 -11.03 4.13 6.95
N VAL A 274 -11.27 5.27 7.62
CA VAL A 274 -10.44 6.47 7.47
C VAL A 274 -9.02 6.22 7.95
N GLY A 275 -8.85 5.62 9.14
CA GLY A 275 -7.54 5.31 9.69
C GLY A 275 -6.74 4.35 8.79
N ILE A 276 -7.33 3.21 8.39
CA ILE A 276 -6.67 2.26 7.48
C ILE A 276 -6.41 2.93 6.12
N GLY A 277 -7.38 3.68 5.61
CA GLY A 277 -7.22 4.41 4.35
C GLY A 277 -6.08 5.41 4.39
N ASN A 278 -5.86 6.05 5.55
CA ASN A 278 -4.81 7.05 5.75
C ASN A 278 -3.38 6.46 5.77
N LEU A 279 -3.24 5.12 5.79
CA LEU A 279 -1.96 4.48 5.49
C LEU A 279 -1.45 4.81 4.07
N VAL A 280 -2.35 5.24 3.20
CA VAL A 280 -2.04 5.68 1.84
C VAL A 280 -2.54 7.12 1.67
N PRO A 281 -1.68 8.07 1.28
CA PRO A 281 -2.09 9.45 1.08
C PRO A 281 -3.34 9.58 0.21
N TYR A 282 -4.24 10.49 0.54
CA TYR A 282 -5.50 10.79 -0.13
C TYR A 282 -6.59 9.70 -0.05
N VAL A 283 -6.26 8.44 0.24
CA VAL A 283 -7.24 7.34 0.29
C VAL A 283 -8.12 7.45 1.53
N GLY A 284 -7.56 7.85 2.69
CA GLY A 284 -8.31 8.06 3.93
C GLY A 284 -9.47 9.03 3.80
N PRO A 285 -9.25 10.28 3.35
CA PRO A 285 -10.30 11.24 3.05
C PRO A 285 -11.37 10.71 2.10
N PHE A 286 -10.95 10.06 1.01
CA PHE A 286 -11.87 9.49 0.03
C PHE A 286 -12.79 8.43 0.64
N LEU A 287 -12.24 7.53 1.46
CA LEU A 287 -13.03 6.52 2.18
C LEU A 287 -13.94 7.17 3.23
N GLY A 288 -13.48 8.22 3.91
CA GLY A 288 -14.25 8.94 4.91
C GLY A 288 -15.48 9.62 4.30
N TYR A 289 -15.30 10.46 3.31
CA TYR A 289 -16.42 11.15 2.63
C TYR A 289 -17.34 10.16 1.92
N GLY A 290 -16.81 9.13 1.29
CA GLY A 290 -17.61 8.05 0.69
C GLY A 290 -18.47 7.32 1.70
N SER A 291 -17.92 6.99 2.88
CA SER A 291 -18.65 6.34 3.97
C SER A 291 -19.77 7.22 4.52
N ILE A 292 -19.51 8.53 4.70
CA ILE A 292 -20.52 9.50 5.16
C ILE A 292 -21.68 9.59 4.16
N ALA A 293 -21.37 9.65 2.86
CA ALA A 293 -22.38 9.68 1.81
C ALA A 293 -23.26 8.41 1.84
N ILE A 294 -22.63 7.23 1.93
CA ILE A 294 -23.34 5.94 2.00
C ILE A 294 -24.22 5.88 3.24
N ILE A 295 -23.72 6.24 4.42
CA ILE A 295 -24.48 6.16 5.66
C ILE A 295 -25.61 7.20 5.69
N GLY A 296 -25.36 8.41 5.17
CA GLY A 296 -26.42 9.42 4.98
C GLY A 296 -27.57 8.92 4.13
N LEU A 297 -27.27 8.24 3.02
CA LEU A 297 -28.28 7.61 2.16
C LEU A 297 -29.01 6.44 2.87
N VAL A 298 -28.29 5.60 3.58
CA VAL A 298 -28.88 4.45 4.30
C VAL A 298 -29.82 4.87 5.39
N THR A 299 -29.42 5.89 6.14
CA THR A 299 -30.20 6.38 7.30
C THR A 299 -31.25 7.41 6.94
N SER A 300 -31.21 7.93 5.71
CA SER A 300 -32.04 9.07 5.24
C SER A 300 -31.94 10.28 6.18
N ASP A 301 -30.81 10.46 6.87
CA ASP A 301 -30.55 11.53 7.83
C ASP A 301 -29.50 12.49 7.27
N LEU A 302 -29.97 13.48 6.53
CA LEU A 302 -29.12 14.51 5.93
C LEU A 302 -28.43 15.37 6.99
N HIS A 303 -29.09 15.63 8.12
CA HIS A 303 -28.50 16.42 9.20
C HIS A 303 -27.30 15.69 9.84
N MET A 304 -27.41 14.39 10.05
CA MET A 304 -26.31 13.57 10.54
C MET A 304 -25.17 13.53 9.52
N ALA A 305 -25.46 13.30 8.24
CA ALA A 305 -24.45 13.29 7.19
C ALA A 305 -23.73 14.64 7.07
N LEU A 306 -24.45 15.77 7.18
CA LEU A 306 -23.85 17.10 7.14
C LEU A 306 -22.95 17.37 8.35
N LYS A 307 -23.36 16.98 9.58
CA LYS A 307 -22.53 17.07 10.77
C LYS A 307 -21.24 16.25 10.61
N ALA A 308 -21.36 15.02 10.14
CA ALA A 308 -20.22 14.14 9.90
C ALA A 308 -19.26 14.72 8.83
N PHE A 309 -19.81 15.28 7.75
CA PHE A 309 -19.03 15.92 6.69
C PHE A 309 -18.23 17.11 7.20
N ILE A 310 -18.88 18.02 7.95
CA ILE A 310 -18.20 19.19 8.53
C ILE A 310 -17.13 18.77 9.53
N ALA A 311 -17.44 17.80 10.40
CA ALA A 311 -16.46 17.29 11.36
C ALA A 311 -15.24 16.67 10.67
N LEU A 312 -15.46 15.84 9.62
CA LEU A 312 -14.37 15.26 8.86
C LEU A 312 -13.56 16.33 8.12
N LEU A 313 -14.20 17.35 7.57
CA LEU A 313 -13.53 18.46 6.88
C LEU A 313 -12.60 19.22 7.84
N ILE A 314 -13.02 19.47 9.07
CA ILE A 314 -12.19 20.09 10.11
C ILE A 314 -11.01 19.17 10.46
N ILE A 315 -11.26 17.88 10.68
CA ILE A 315 -10.22 16.89 10.99
C ILE A 315 -9.20 16.82 9.86
N GLN A 316 -9.63 16.77 8.61
CA GLN A 316 -8.75 16.77 7.44
C GLN A 316 -7.94 18.06 7.31
N GLY A 317 -8.53 19.21 7.70
CA GLY A 317 -7.81 20.47 7.77
C GLY A 317 -6.70 20.44 8.83
N VAL A 318 -6.96 19.87 10.00
CA VAL A 318 -5.95 19.69 11.06
C VAL A 318 -4.86 18.71 10.60
N ASP A 319 -5.26 17.60 9.99
CA ASP A 319 -4.33 16.60 9.47
C ASP A 319 -3.39 17.20 8.43
N GLY A 320 -3.92 17.77 7.37
CA GLY A 320 -3.14 18.30 6.24
C GLY A 320 -2.25 19.50 6.58
N ASN A 321 -2.63 20.33 7.57
CA ASN A 321 -1.87 21.55 7.90
C ASN A 321 -0.99 21.42 9.15
N ILE A 322 -1.26 20.47 10.03
CA ILE A 322 -0.55 20.36 11.31
C ILE A 322 0.13 19.01 11.47
N ILE A 323 -0.60 17.89 11.30
CA ILE A 323 -0.12 16.55 11.60
C ILE A 323 0.81 16.06 10.51
N ASN A 324 0.34 16.02 9.29
CA ASN A 324 1.07 15.51 8.12
C ASN A 324 2.42 16.21 7.90
N PRO A 325 2.52 17.56 7.93
CA PRO A 325 3.81 18.23 7.82
C PRO A 325 4.80 17.86 8.93
N ARG A 326 4.32 17.64 10.16
CA ARG A 326 5.18 17.29 11.30
C ARG A 326 5.67 15.84 11.26
N LEU A 327 4.89 14.93 10.70
CA LEU A 327 5.23 13.51 10.63
C LEU A 327 6.05 13.15 9.40
N LEU A 328 5.78 13.75 8.25
CA LEU A 328 6.36 13.35 6.97
C LEU A 328 7.47 14.28 6.47
N SER A 329 7.49 15.58 6.86
CA SER A 329 8.47 16.55 6.37
C SER A 329 9.92 16.22 6.71
N ALA A 330 10.15 15.45 7.79
CA ALA A 330 11.48 15.00 8.18
C ALA A 330 11.99 13.80 7.36
N SER A 331 11.12 13.16 6.57
CA SER A 331 11.41 11.85 5.99
C SER A 331 11.44 11.83 4.47
N ILE A 332 10.64 12.66 3.80
CA ILE A 332 10.50 12.60 2.33
C ILE A 332 10.16 13.98 1.77
N ASP A 333 11.11 14.58 1.07
CA ASP A 333 10.86 15.77 0.24
C ASP A 333 10.48 15.33 -1.19
N ILE A 334 9.19 15.17 -1.44
CA ILE A 334 8.67 14.71 -2.73
C ILE A 334 7.55 15.65 -3.22
N HIS A 335 7.60 16.01 -4.50
CA HIS A 335 6.57 16.84 -5.09
C HIS A 335 5.22 16.12 -5.14
N PRO A 336 4.08 16.77 -4.80
CA PRO A 336 2.76 16.12 -4.77
C PRO A 336 2.37 15.39 -6.07
N VAL A 337 2.76 15.92 -7.23
CA VAL A 337 2.53 15.25 -8.52
C VAL A 337 3.21 13.88 -8.57
N LEU A 338 4.44 13.76 -8.06
CA LEU A 338 5.17 12.49 -8.05
C LEU A 338 4.52 11.49 -7.09
N VAL A 339 3.96 11.96 -5.96
CA VAL A 339 3.15 11.12 -5.06
C VAL A 339 1.95 10.55 -5.80
N ILE A 340 1.17 11.39 -6.49
CA ILE A 340 -0.02 10.95 -7.23
C ILE A 340 0.36 9.94 -8.33
N VAL A 341 1.39 10.23 -9.11
CA VAL A 341 1.87 9.32 -10.17
C VAL A 341 2.31 7.97 -9.57
N SER A 342 3.07 8.01 -8.46
CA SER A 342 3.48 6.79 -7.75
C SER A 342 2.28 5.97 -7.29
N LEU A 343 1.25 6.62 -6.70
CA LEU A 343 0.02 5.96 -6.26
C LEU A 343 -0.75 5.31 -7.41
N ILE A 344 -0.87 5.98 -8.55
CA ILE A 344 -1.52 5.42 -9.74
C ILE A 344 -0.79 4.16 -10.20
N ILE A 345 0.53 4.25 -10.39
CA ILE A 345 1.36 3.11 -10.82
C ILE A 345 1.27 1.98 -9.78
N GLY A 346 1.43 2.31 -8.49
CA GLY A 346 1.34 1.33 -7.42
C GLY A 346 -0.01 0.62 -7.36
N SER A 347 -1.10 1.35 -7.57
CA SER A 347 -2.44 0.78 -7.59
C SER A 347 -2.64 -0.24 -8.71
N MET A 348 -2.05 0.00 -9.88
CA MET A 348 -2.11 -0.90 -11.04
C MET A 348 -1.29 -2.19 -10.83
N ILE A 349 -0.18 -2.09 -10.09
CA ILE A 349 0.76 -3.20 -9.88
C ILE A 349 0.31 -4.11 -8.73
N GLY A 350 -0.07 -3.54 -7.59
CA GLY A 350 -0.32 -4.29 -6.36
C GLY A 350 -1.55 -3.81 -5.56
N GLY A 351 -2.49 -3.08 -6.18
CA GLY A 351 -3.68 -2.57 -5.50
C GLY A 351 -3.33 -1.69 -4.30
N PHE A 352 -4.01 -1.89 -3.18
CA PHE A 352 -3.80 -1.10 -1.96
C PHE A 352 -2.35 -1.19 -1.42
N LEU A 353 -1.76 -2.40 -1.43
CA LEU A 353 -0.37 -2.59 -0.99
C LEU A 353 0.62 -1.96 -1.95
N GLY A 354 0.34 -2.04 -3.24
CA GLY A 354 1.13 -1.34 -4.24
C GLY A 354 1.11 0.18 -4.01
N MET A 355 -0.04 0.77 -3.68
CA MET A 355 -0.13 2.18 -3.30
C MET A 355 0.69 2.51 -2.04
N LEU A 356 0.62 1.66 -1.02
CA LEU A 356 1.36 1.87 0.24
C LEU A 356 2.88 1.95 0.02
N VAL A 357 3.41 1.07 -0.84
CA VAL A 357 4.85 0.96 -1.12
C VAL A 357 5.31 1.97 -2.18
N SER A 358 4.40 2.42 -3.04
CA SER A 358 4.75 3.23 -4.22
C SER A 358 5.31 4.61 -3.90
N VAL A 359 4.83 5.25 -2.83
CA VAL A 359 5.30 6.59 -2.44
C VAL A 359 6.77 6.57 -2.02
N PRO A 360 7.22 5.69 -1.10
CA PRO A 360 8.64 5.58 -0.79
C PRO A 360 9.48 5.12 -1.99
N VAL A 361 8.95 4.27 -2.87
CA VAL A 361 9.65 3.90 -4.11
C VAL A 361 9.81 5.12 -5.03
N GLY A 362 8.78 5.95 -5.17
CA GLY A 362 8.86 7.21 -5.93
C GLY A 362 9.90 8.18 -5.36
N ALA A 363 9.99 8.27 -4.03
CA ALA A 363 11.00 9.08 -3.34
C ALA A 363 12.41 8.55 -3.60
N LEU A 364 12.62 7.25 -3.54
CA LEU A 364 13.91 6.63 -3.88
C LEU A 364 14.31 6.90 -5.34
N CYS A 365 13.36 6.76 -6.27
CA CYS A 365 13.60 7.09 -7.67
C CYS A 365 14.05 8.55 -7.84
N LYS A 366 13.42 9.50 -7.11
CA LYS A 366 13.85 10.91 -7.10
C LYS A 366 15.27 11.05 -6.59
N ILE A 367 15.58 10.51 -5.40
CA ILE A 367 16.91 10.59 -4.77
C ILE A 367 18.00 10.03 -5.70
N TRP A 368 17.76 8.86 -6.29
CA TRP A 368 18.74 8.24 -7.19
C TRP A 368 18.89 8.99 -8.50
N PHE A 369 17.81 9.58 -9.01
CA PHE A 369 17.86 10.41 -10.21
C PHE A 369 18.64 11.71 -9.96
N GLU A 370 18.38 12.41 -8.84
CA GLU A 370 19.12 13.61 -8.44
C GLU A 370 20.61 13.32 -8.30
N ARG A 371 20.97 12.25 -7.60
CA ARG A 371 22.37 11.81 -7.45
C ARG A 371 23.04 11.50 -8.80
N LEU A 372 22.30 10.91 -9.73
CA LEU A 372 22.82 10.65 -11.08
C LEU A 372 23.05 11.95 -11.87
N VAL A 373 22.14 12.91 -11.74
CA VAL A 373 22.27 14.23 -12.38
C VAL A 373 23.47 14.99 -11.82
N ASP A 374 23.61 15.02 -10.49
CA ASP A 374 24.73 15.69 -9.81
C ASP A 374 26.07 15.09 -10.25
N TYR A 375 26.21 13.78 -10.21
CA TYR A 375 27.39 13.08 -10.69
C TYR A 375 27.75 13.41 -12.14
N ARG A 376 26.75 13.48 -13.03
CA ARG A 376 26.97 13.84 -14.44
C ARG A 376 27.35 15.30 -14.61
N THR A 377 26.83 16.20 -13.78
CA THR A 377 27.11 17.62 -13.81
C THR A 377 28.53 17.90 -13.33
N GLU A 378 28.95 17.27 -12.24
CA GLU A 378 30.32 17.34 -11.72
C GLU A 378 31.35 16.85 -12.76
N THR A 379 31.14 15.66 -13.31
CA THR A 379 32.03 15.11 -14.36
C THR A 379 32.12 16.02 -15.60
N LYS A 380 31.03 16.69 -15.95
CA LYS A 380 31.03 17.63 -17.09
C LYS A 380 31.81 18.88 -16.77
N ASN A 381 31.70 19.42 -15.55
CA ASN A 381 32.42 20.61 -15.12
C ASN A 381 33.92 20.32 -15.03
N GLU A 382 34.34 19.18 -14.46
CA GLU A 382 35.75 18.75 -14.44
C GLU A 382 36.35 18.68 -15.86
N LEU A 383 35.63 18.13 -16.82
CA LEU A 383 36.06 18.06 -18.24
C LEU A 383 36.13 19.41 -18.92
N VAL A 384 35.40 20.42 -18.45
CA VAL A 384 35.46 21.79 -18.95
C VAL A 384 36.68 22.50 -18.36
N GLU A 385 36.91 22.37 -17.04
CA GLU A 385 38.09 22.94 -16.36
C GLU A 385 39.39 22.34 -16.91
N GLU A 386 39.49 21.01 -17.12
CA GLU A 386 40.67 20.41 -17.75
C GLU A 386 40.96 20.94 -19.17
N LYS A 387 39.92 21.34 -19.89
CA LYS A 387 40.10 21.91 -21.24
C LYS A 387 40.51 23.41 -21.23
N GLU A 388 40.12 24.14 -20.18
CA GLU A 388 40.47 25.55 -20.02
C GLU A 388 41.91 25.68 -19.45
N ASP A 389 42.32 24.79 -18.57
CA ASP A 389 43.68 24.74 -18.00
C ASP A 389 44.73 24.14 -18.96
N GLY A 390 44.31 23.45 -20.00
CA GLY A 390 45.15 22.79 -21.00
C GLY A 390 45.46 23.64 -22.25
N ILE A 391 45.00 24.94 -22.29
CA ILE A 391 45.32 25.94 -23.27
C ILE A 391 46.33 26.94 -22.68
#